data_d104052d21ee9a3e160ad64a69683639
#
_entry.id   d104052d21ee9a3e160ad64a69683639
#
_cell.length_a   1.000
_cell.length_b   1.000
_cell.length_c   1.000
_cell.angle_alpha   90.00
_cell.angle_beta   90.00
_cell.angle_gamma   90.00
#
_symmetry.space_group_name_H-M   'P 1'
#
loop_
_entity.id
_entity.type
_entity.pdbx_description
1 polymer ?
#
loop_
_entity_poly.entity_id
_entity_poly.type
_entity_poly.pdbx_seq_one_letter_code
_entity_poly.pdbx_strand_id
1 'polypeptide(L)'
;MDAEKNLDFKVDIRDIDLSALPINDDTVDLDGYANAHGTLTGTLSKPFFHGDVSSKSIMINGEELTDIQCKLDSDGGIKNHLLGSFKQAPKGVLSAELDYNHEQKLLQGNIVAIYGNVRSILKMAKADYNVDGLAQGEIAINPHGSGSGIFVDVWVDDISINDLKYEEMKFKGHLQDKVWYFDDVKLMETKDVTDKGIVAVGGKVDLANGKLELEAGAVDANPALVTAFMSDPVEVTGDLNMFVQLHGTLKDPEGNGSVEVKNGSVAGIGFDDFTAMLSLANDNLKIEQAMLNKDIYKASAYGDVPLDLFRSKEQRRDPNAQMNVQLNLDNARLGILQVISPMVEWGVGETQGQVKLAGTLEEPLVYGAVKIPDGSLKFKHVQTVIENIHTDIEFEGNKVALKDISAKLGKGSFKGSGTYALRSNEREAYQLDLVADNAEIASDIFTGRINGNLTVTPQRFIVRPEAGSAPPPGKGPRFSYRPLLK
;
A
#
# COMPACT_ATOMS: atom_id res chain seq x y z
N MET A 1 28.67 -53.08 -35.97
CA MET A 1 27.67 -52.97 -34.88
C MET A 1 26.65 -51.90 -35.32
N ASP A 2 25.45 -52.42 -35.68
CA ASP A 2 24.37 -51.49 -36.08
C ASP A 2 24.09 -50.47 -35.00
N ALA A 3 24.31 -49.21 -35.33
CA ALA A 3 24.02 -48.10 -34.44
C ALA A 3 22.51 -47.80 -34.28
N GLU A 4 21.66 -48.51 -35.02
CA GLU A 4 20.21 -48.40 -34.97
C GLU A 4 19.59 -49.61 -34.25
N LYS A 5 19.78 -49.67 -32.94
CA LYS A 5 18.95 -50.55 -32.12
C LYS A 5 17.53 -50.02 -32.08
N ASN A 6 16.63 -50.65 -32.79
CA ASN A 6 15.21 -50.38 -32.73
C ASN A 6 14.69 -50.66 -31.31
N LEU A 7 13.91 -49.73 -30.78
CA LEU A 7 13.18 -49.86 -29.53
C LEU A 7 11.73 -50.27 -29.85
N ASP A 8 11.21 -51.21 -29.10
CA ASP A 8 9.79 -51.57 -29.09
C ASP A 8 9.47 -52.17 -27.73
N PHE A 9 9.17 -51.24 -26.78
CA PHE A 9 8.94 -51.59 -25.39
C PHE A 9 7.59 -51.08 -24.94
N LYS A 10 6.88 -51.90 -24.17
CA LYS A 10 5.81 -51.40 -23.29
C LYS A 10 6.44 -50.84 -22.03
N VAL A 11 6.08 -49.63 -21.72
CA VAL A 11 6.51 -48.90 -20.51
C VAL A 11 5.39 -48.98 -19.48
N ASP A 12 5.70 -49.50 -18.31
CA ASP A 12 4.84 -49.51 -17.12
C ASP A 12 5.74 -49.22 -15.92
N ILE A 13 5.90 -47.94 -15.59
CA ILE A 13 6.71 -47.49 -14.47
C ILE A 13 5.76 -46.94 -13.41
N ARG A 14 5.96 -47.41 -12.19
CA ARG A 14 5.17 -46.98 -11.05
C ARG A 14 6.07 -46.30 -10.04
N ASP A 15 5.47 -45.36 -9.30
CA ASP A 15 6.14 -44.67 -8.22
C ASP A 15 7.46 -43.99 -8.63
N ILE A 16 7.42 -43.28 -9.77
CA ILE A 16 8.55 -42.46 -10.22
C ILE A 16 8.70 -41.32 -9.20
N ASP A 17 9.85 -41.26 -8.54
CA ASP A 17 10.19 -40.20 -7.61
C ASP A 17 10.53 -38.94 -8.41
N LEU A 18 9.65 -37.95 -8.33
CA LEU A 18 9.78 -36.70 -9.06
C LEU A 18 10.88 -35.79 -8.49
N SER A 19 11.20 -35.92 -7.20
CA SER A 19 12.28 -35.17 -6.57
C SER A 19 13.66 -35.52 -7.09
N ALA A 20 13.81 -36.74 -7.62
CA ALA A 20 15.05 -37.22 -8.21
C ALA A 20 15.26 -36.80 -9.68
N LEU A 21 14.29 -36.12 -10.30
CA LEU A 21 14.41 -35.68 -11.69
C LEU A 21 15.38 -34.49 -11.82
N PRO A 22 16.17 -34.45 -12.91
CA PRO A 22 17.18 -33.41 -13.15
C PRO A 22 16.56 -32.03 -13.52
N ILE A 23 15.25 -31.90 -13.49
CA ILE A 23 14.49 -30.64 -13.70
C ILE A 23 14.35 -29.83 -12.44
N ASN A 24 14.63 -30.41 -11.27
CA ASN A 24 14.62 -29.68 -10.00
C ASN A 24 15.82 -28.74 -9.91
N ASP A 25 15.57 -27.47 -9.81
CA ASP A 25 16.55 -26.39 -9.70
C ASP A 25 16.04 -25.26 -8.79
N ASP A 26 16.75 -24.14 -8.78
CA ASP A 26 16.35 -22.96 -7.97
C ASP A 26 15.00 -22.35 -8.41
N THR A 27 14.50 -22.67 -9.61
CA THR A 27 13.25 -22.15 -10.16
C THR A 27 12.07 -23.09 -9.94
N VAL A 28 12.31 -24.41 -10.00
CA VAL A 28 11.30 -25.47 -9.86
C VAL A 28 11.74 -26.47 -8.81
N ASP A 29 10.94 -26.61 -7.76
CA ASP A 29 11.03 -27.69 -6.76
C ASP A 29 9.81 -28.59 -6.95
N LEU A 30 10.04 -29.79 -7.51
CA LEU A 30 9.01 -30.78 -7.80
C LEU A 30 9.18 -31.97 -6.88
N ASP A 31 8.14 -32.34 -6.15
CA ASP A 31 8.12 -33.49 -5.25
C ASP A 31 6.86 -34.34 -5.45
N GLY A 32 6.93 -35.61 -5.09
CA GLY A 32 5.85 -36.58 -5.21
C GLY A 32 6.16 -37.75 -6.10
N TYR A 33 5.15 -38.57 -6.37
CA TYR A 33 5.28 -39.80 -7.14
C TYR A 33 4.34 -39.80 -8.34
N ALA A 34 4.84 -40.27 -9.48
CA ALA A 34 4.03 -40.41 -10.70
C ALA A 34 4.13 -41.85 -11.28
N ASN A 35 3.12 -42.20 -12.05
CA ASN A 35 3.08 -43.45 -12.83
C ASN A 35 3.08 -43.10 -14.31
N ALA A 36 3.80 -43.89 -15.11
CA ALA A 36 3.86 -43.77 -16.56
C ALA A 36 3.51 -45.09 -17.25
N HIS A 37 2.53 -45.03 -18.15
CA HIS A 37 2.12 -46.16 -18.98
C HIS A 37 2.21 -45.77 -20.45
N GLY A 38 2.77 -46.63 -21.28
CA GLY A 38 2.86 -46.32 -22.70
C GLY A 38 3.69 -47.27 -23.51
N THR A 39 4.13 -46.81 -24.67
CA THR A 39 5.03 -47.51 -25.57
C THR A 39 6.23 -46.64 -25.88
N LEU A 40 7.40 -47.24 -25.93
CA LEU A 40 8.64 -46.61 -26.34
C LEU A 40 9.12 -47.34 -27.61
N THR A 41 9.09 -46.64 -28.73
CA THR A 41 9.47 -47.14 -30.03
C THR A 41 10.57 -46.27 -30.66
N GLY A 42 10.98 -46.54 -31.90
CA GLY A 42 12.01 -45.79 -32.61
C GLY A 42 13.41 -46.32 -32.37
N THR A 43 14.43 -45.47 -32.25
CA THR A 43 15.84 -45.87 -32.02
C THR A 43 16.36 -45.26 -30.72
N LEU A 44 17.50 -45.76 -30.21
CA LEU A 44 18.17 -45.19 -29.03
C LEU A 44 18.52 -43.70 -29.19
N SER A 45 18.78 -43.27 -30.41
CA SER A 45 19.11 -41.88 -30.73
C SER A 45 17.86 -41.01 -30.97
N LYS A 46 16.73 -41.63 -31.30
CA LYS A 46 15.45 -40.97 -31.55
C LYS A 46 14.32 -41.82 -30.97
N PRO A 47 14.13 -41.80 -29.65
CA PRO A 47 13.06 -42.53 -28.99
C PRO A 47 11.70 -41.85 -29.18
N PHE A 48 10.69 -42.60 -29.55
CA PHE A 48 9.30 -42.17 -29.59
C PHE A 48 8.59 -42.72 -28.35
N PHE A 49 8.05 -41.82 -27.56
CA PHE A 49 7.21 -42.20 -26.43
C PHE A 49 5.76 -41.78 -26.72
N HIS A 50 4.85 -42.70 -26.51
CA HIS A 50 3.42 -42.45 -26.55
C HIS A 50 2.78 -43.09 -25.32
N GLY A 51 2.20 -42.25 -24.45
CA GLY A 51 1.66 -42.78 -23.20
C GLY A 51 1.03 -41.72 -22.28
N ASP A 52 0.60 -42.25 -21.16
CA ASP A 52 -0.08 -41.49 -20.12
C ASP A 52 0.83 -41.40 -18.87
N VAL A 53 0.86 -40.23 -18.26
CA VAL A 53 1.50 -39.98 -16.96
C VAL A 53 0.41 -39.54 -15.99
N SER A 54 0.36 -40.18 -14.83
CA SER A 54 -0.65 -39.86 -13.83
C SER A 54 -0.05 -39.81 -12.43
N SER A 55 -0.61 -38.95 -11.59
CA SER A 55 -0.31 -38.89 -10.15
C SER A 55 -1.54 -38.56 -9.35
N LYS A 56 -1.60 -39.08 -8.13
CA LYS A 56 -2.64 -38.68 -7.18
C LYS A 56 -2.38 -37.29 -6.62
N SER A 57 -1.13 -36.97 -6.34
CA SER A 57 -0.69 -35.71 -5.79
C SER A 57 0.77 -35.47 -6.11
N ILE A 58 1.10 -34.23 -6.47
CA ILE A 58 2.47 -33.70 -6.60
C ILE A 58 2.55 -32.36 -5.91
N MET A 59 3.75 -31.97 -5.52
CA MET A 59 4.05 -30.65 -5.01
C MET A 59 4.89 -29.89 -6.03
N ILE A 60 4.53 -28.64 -6.31
CA ILE A 60 5.33 -27.71 -7.12
C ILE A 60 5.60 -26.47 -6.28
N ASN A 61 6.86 -26.23 -5.95
CA ASN A 61 7.27 -25.10 -5.11
C ASN A 61 6.45 -24.99 -3.81
N GLY A 62 6.14 -26.15 -3.19
CA GLY A 62 5.38 -26.24 -1.95
C GLY A 62 3.85 -26.17 -2.09
N GLU A 63 3.31 -26.06 -3.31
CA GLU A 63 1.86 -26.07 -3.56
C GLU A 63 1.39 -27.42 -4.09
N GLU A 64 0.33 -27.97 -3.48
CA GLU A 64 -0.21 -29.28 -3.83
C GLU A 64 -1.14 -29.22 -5.04
N LEU A 65 -0.89 -30.10 -6.00
CA LEU A 65 -1.78 -30.39 -7.12
C LEU A 65 -2.21 -31.86 -7.05
N THR A 66 -3.46 -32.12 -7.37
CA THR A 66 -4.06 -33.46 -7.26
C THR A 66 -4.69 -33.93 -8.56
N ASP A 67 -4.98 -35.22 -8.66
CA ASP A 67 -5.63 -35.83 -9.84
C ASP A 67 -4.93 -35.49 -11.17
N ILE A 68 -3.61 -35.56 -11.19
CA ILE A 68 -2.81 -35.25 -12.37
C ILE A 68 -3.04 -36.35 -13.43
N GLN A 69 -3.42 -35.91 -14.62
CA GLN A 69 -3.62 -36.72 -15.80
C GLN A 69 -2.92 -36.05 -16.97
N CYS A 70 -1.87 -36.66 -17.51
CA CYS A 70 -1.15 -36.11 -18.65
C CYS A 70 -1.01 -37.18 -19.72
N LYS A 71 -1.26 -36.83 -20.97
CA LYS A 71 -0.93 -37.57 -22.15
C LYS A 71 0.30 -36.98 -22.83
N LEU A 72 1.31 -37.76 -23.07
CA LEU A 72 2.55 -37.30 -23.67
C LEU A 72 2.85 -38.09 -24.94
N ASP A 73 2.98 -37.40 -26.04
CA ASP A 73 3.41 -37.91 -27.33
C ASP A 73 4.73 -37.27 -27.74
N SER A 74 5.77 -38.04 -27.93
CA SER A 74 7.11 -37.57 -28.35
C SER A 74 7.51 -38.26 -29.63
N ASP A 75 7.90 -37.53 -30.67
CA ASP A 75 8.23 -38.04 -31.98
C ASP A 75 9.75 -38.12 -32.23
N GLY A 76 10.47 -38.68 -31.27
CA GLY A 76 11.90 -38.95 -31.44
C GLY A 76 12.80 -37.74 -31.34
N GLY A 77 12.36 -36.71 -30.62
CA GLY A 77 13.16 -35.52 -30.31
C GLY A 77 12.95 -34.36 -31.26
N ILE A 78 11.95 -34.41 -32.15
CA ILE A 78 11.55 -33.27 -33.00
C ILE A 78 10.42 -32.50 -32.34
N LYS A 79 9.35 -33.19 -31.93
CA LYS A 79 8.16 -32.59 -31.36
C LYS A 79 7.67 -33.39 -30.16
N ASN A 80 7.27 -32.66 -29.11
CA ASN A 80 6.53 -33.22 -27.97
C ASN A 80 5.15 -32.58 -27.93
N HIS A 81 4.13 -33.39 -27.78
CA HIS A 81 2.77 -32.93 -27.51
C HIS A 81 2.34 -33.37 -26.11
N LEU A 82 1.90 -32.46 -25.30
CA LEU A 82 1.40 -32.70 -23.96
C LEU A 82 -0.03 -32.21 -23.85
N LEU A 83 -0.92 -33.10 -23.44
CA LEU A 83 -2.28 -32.77 -23.03
C LEU A 83 -2.45 -33.20 -21.58
N GLY A 84 -2.65 -32.24 -20.68
CA GLY A 84 -2.72 -32.50 -19.26
C GLY A 84 -3.80 -31.74 -18.54
N SER A 85 -4.22 -32.29 -17.41
CA SER A 85 -5.10 -31.59 -16.45
C SER A 85 -4.76 -32.00 -15.03
N PHE A 86 -5.01 -31.09 -14.10
CA PHE A 86 -4.84 -31.32 -12.68
C PHE A 86 -5.80 -30.45 -11.87
N LYS A 87 -6.08 -30.92 -10.66
CA LYS A 87 -6.93 -30.20 -9.70
C LYS A 87 -6.11 -29.43 -8.70
N GLN A 88 -6.64 -28.32 -8.30
CA GLN A 88 -6.10 -27.43 -7.30
C GLN A 88 -7.16 -27.12 -6.23
N ALA A 89 -6.78 -27.15 -4.96
CA ALA A 89 -7.70 -26.82 -3.90
C ALA A 89 -8.17 -25.35 -3.98
N PRO A 90 -9.43 -25.03 -3.61
CA PRO A 90 -10.49 -25.97 -3.14
C PRO A 90 -11.30 -26.62 -4.28
N LYS A 91 -11.33 -26.02 -5.47
CA LYS A 91 -12.18 -26.51 -6.61
C LYS A 91 -11.57 -26.25 -7.99
N GLY A 92 -10.35 -25.73 -8.03
CA GLY A 92 -9.69 -25.35 -9.27
C GLY A 92 -9.36 -26.54 -10.17
N VAL A 93 -9.52 -26.34 -11.47
CA VAL A 93 -9.03 -27.24 -12.52
C VAL A 93 -8.15 -26.42 -13.46
N LEU A 94 -6.94 -26.91 -13.68
CA LEU A 94 -6.01 -26.36 -14.67
C LEU A 94 -5.80 -27.42 -15.74
N SER A 95 -5.83 -27.02 -17.00
CA SER A 95 -5.55 -27.89 -18.13
C SER A 95 -4.59 -27.20 -19.10
N ALA A 96 -3.77 -27.98 -19.75
CA ALA A 96 -2.82 -27.50 -20.73
C ALA A 96 -2.77 -28.43 -21.94
N GLU A 97 -2.74 -27.83 -23.13
CA GLU A 97 -2.42 -28.50 -24.38
C GLU A 97 -1.21 -27.78 -24.98
N LEU A 98 -0.05 -28.40 -24.98
CA LEU A 98 1.22 -27.79 -25.33
C LEU A 98 1.98 -28.63 -26.36
N ASP A 99 2.46 -27.97 -27.39
CA ASP A 99 3.37 -28.50 -28.39
C ASP A 99 4.76 -27.87 -28.25
N TYR A 100 5.78 -28.66 -28.10
CA TYR A 100 7.17 -28.20 -28.11
C TYR A 100 7.93 -28.76 -29.30
N ASN A 101 8.41 -27.88 -30.19
CA ASN A 101 9.27 -28.23 -31.30
C ASN A 101 10.74 -28.00 -30.90
N HIS A 102 11.54 -29.08 -30.84
CA HIS A 102 12.93 -29.04 -30.42
C HIS A 102 13.85 -28.38 -31.47
N GLU A 103 13.57 -28.50 -32.76
CA GLU A 103 14.41 -27.93 -33.84
C GLU A 103 14.24 -26.42 -33.86
N GLN A 104 13.00 -25.95 -33.72
CA GLN A 104 12.65 -24.52 -33.71
C GLN A 104 12.77 -23.87 -32.31
N LYS A 105 12.91 -24.67 -31.24
CA LYS A 105 12.85 -24.26 -29.84
C LYS A 105 11.55 -23.45 -29.56
N LEU A 106 10.47 -23.92 -30.13
CA LEU A 106 9.17 -23.22 -30.10
C LEU A 106 8.19 -24.01 -29.24
N LEU A 107 7.66 -23.34 -28.23
CA LEU A 107 6.50 -23.76 -27.44
C LEU A 107 5.24 -23.10 -28.00
N GLN A 108 4.19 -23.88 -28.23
CA GLN A 108 2.86 -23.41 -28.66
C GLN A 108 1.79 -24.12 -27.84
N GLY A 109 0.62 -23.53 -27.74
CA GLY A 109 -0.55 -24.16 -27.14
C GLY A 109 -1.30 -23.25 -26.18
N ASN A 110 -2.16 -23.88 -25.39
CA ASN A 110 -3.07 -23.20 -24.49
C ASN A 110 -3.00 -23.74 -23.07
N ILE A 111 -3.18 -22.86 -22.11
CA ILE A 111 -3.40 -23.19 -20.69
C ILE A 111 -4.74 -22.59 -20.30
N VAL A 112 -5.63 -23.40 -19.74
CA VAL A 112 -6.97 -22.97 -19.31
C VAL A 112 -7.09 -23.19 -17.80
N ALA A 113 -7.57 -22.18 -17.12
CA ALA A 113 -7.93 -22.21 -15.71
C ALA A 113 -9.45 -22.14 -15.53
N ILE A 114 -10.00 -22.99 -14.66
CA ILE A 114 -11.40 -22.94 -14.18
C ILE A 114 -11.33 -22.92 -12.66
N TYR A 115 -11.67 -21.79 -12.06
CA TYR A 115 -11.57 -21.55 -10.61
C TYR A 115 -10.15 -21.83 -10.05
N GLY A 116 -9.09 -21.57 -10.84
CA GLY A 116 -7.72 -21.69 -10.40
C GLY A 116 -7.42 -20.75 -9.22
N ASN A 117 -6.81 -21.27 -8.16
CA ASN A 117 -6.44 -20.47 -6.99
C ASN A 117 -5.23 -19.60 -7.34
N VAL A 118 -5.44 -18.27 -7.38
CA VAL A 118 -4.41 -17.29 -7.78
C VAL A 118 -3.22 -17.31 -6.83
N ARG A 119 -3.45 -17.36 -5.52
CA ARG A 119 -2.35 -17.40 -4.51
C ARG A 119 -1.44 -18.62 -4.73
N SER A 120 -2.03 -19.78 -4.94
CA SER A 120 -1.28 -20.99 -5.21
C SER A 120 -0.54 -20.92 -6.55
N ILE A 121 -1.16 -20.38 -7.61
CA ILE A 121 -0.50 -20.16 -8.91
C ILE A 121 0.72 -19.23 -8.76
N LEU A 122 0.58 -18.12 -8.02
CA LEU A 122 1.67 -17.19 -7.76
C LEU A 122 2.81 -17.85 -6.96
N LYS A 123 2.50 -18.66 -5.95
CA LYS A 123 3.51 -19.39 -5.18
C LYS A 123 4.23 -20.43 -6.04
N MET A 124 3.50 -21.17 -6.87
CA MET A 124 4.14 -22.08 -7.84
C MET A 124 5.11 -21.34 -8.78
N ALA A 125 4.81 -20.10 -9.13
CA ALA A 125 5.68 -19.24 -9.91
C ALA A 125 6.77 -18.53 -9.09
N LYS A 126 6.89 -18.80 -7.79
CA LYS A 126 7.76 -18.09 -6.82
C LYS A 126 7.57 -16.57 -6.81
N ALA A 127 6.36 -16.13 -7.11
CA ALA A 127 5.96 -14.73 -7.07
C ALA A 127 5.31 -14.41 -5.71
N ASP A 128 5.98 -13.58 -4.92
CA ASP A 128 5.54 -13.22 -3.56
C ASP A 128 4.69 -11.95 -3.59
N TYR A 129 3.42 -12.12 -4.01
CA TYR A 129 2.41 -11.06 -3.97
C TYR A 129 1.24 -11.47 -3.09
N ASN A 130 0.75 -10.56 -2.25
CA ASN A 130 -0.43 -10.78 -1.43
C ASN A 130 -1.70 -10.58 -2.27
N VAL A 131 -1.96 -11.56 -3.16
CA VAL A 131 -3.13 -11.59 -4.04
C VAL A 131 -3.81 -12.94 -3.88
N ASP A 132 -5.14 -12.95 -3.75
CA ASP A 132 -5.98 -14.15 -3.67
C ASP A 132 -7.18 -14.00 -4.60
N GLY A 133 -7.81 -15.11 -4.95
CA GLY A 133 -8.99 -15.14 -5.81
C GLY A 133 -9.05 -16.41 -6.64
N LEU A 134 -10.12 -16.52 -7.45
CA LEU A 134 -10.39 -17.68 -8.29
C LEU A 134 -10.33 -17.30 -9.78
N ALA A 135 -9.25 -17.68 -10.43
CA ALA A 135 -9.01 -17.37 -11.85
C ALA A 135 -9.78 -18.27 -12.79
N GLN A 136 -10.34 -17.68 -13.82
CA GLN A 136 -10.94 -18.36 -14.96
C GLN A 136 -10.45 -17.70 -16.25
N GLY A 137 -10.12 -18.51 -17.26
CA GLY A 137 -9.69 -17.97 -18.56
C GLY A 137 -8.61 -18.78 -19.21
N GLU A 138 -7.93 -18.18 -20.16
CA GLU A 138 -7.01 -18.83 -21.06
C GLU A 138 -5.72 -18.04 -21.25
N ILE A 139 -4.63 -18.77 -21.36
CA ILE A 139 -3.33 -18.25 -21.79
C ILE A 139 -2.95 -19.00 -23.09
N ALA A 140 -2.91 -18.30 -24.22
CA ALA A 140 -2.47 -18.83 -25.49
C ALA A 140 -1.00 -18.48 -25.75
N ILE A 141 -0.19 -19.48 -26.04
CA ILE A 141 1.25 -19.35 -26.28
C ILE A 141 1.52 -19.56 -27.76
N ASN A 142 2.05 -18.56 -28.44
CA ASN A 142 2.37 -18.57 -29.88
C ASN A 142 1.24 -19.16 -30.76
N PRO A 143 -0.03 -18.74 -30.63
CA PRO A 143 -1.18 -19.36 -31.29
C PRO A 143 -1.12 -19.33 -32.81
N HIS A 144 -0.36 -18.41 -33.40
CA HIS A 144 -0.21 -18.25 -34.86
C HIS A 144 1.19 -18.62 -35.36
N GLY A 145 1.98 -19.29 -34.55
CA GLY A 145 3.34 -19.69 -34.88
C GLY A 145 4.42 -18.85 -34.19
N SER A 146 5.68 -19.05 -34.61
CA SER A 146 6.82 -18.40 -33.99
C SER A 146 6.70 -16.87 -33.99
N GLY A 147 6.90 -16.26 -32.82
CA GLY A 147 6.88 -14.81 -32.64
C GLY A 147 5.50 -14.19 -32.48
N SER A 148 4.41 -14.97 -32.47
CA SER A 148 3.07 -14.41 -32.18
C SER A 148 2.87 -14.05 -30.72
N GLY A 149 3.71 -14.56 -29.82
CA GLY A 149 3.76 -14.15 -28.43
C GLY A 149 2.85 -14.92 -27.48
N ILE A 150 2.56 -14.32 -26.31
CA ILE A 150 1.68 -14.87 -25.29
C ILE A 150 0.46 -13.96 -25.17
N PHE A 151 -0.73 -14.54 -25.22
CA PHE A 151 -2.00 -13.84 -25.06
C PHE A 151 -2.67 -14.33 -23.78
N VAL A 152 -3.15 -13.43 -22.96
CA VAL A 152 -3.83 -13.71 -21.70
C VAL A 152 -5.21 -13.08 -21.75
N ASP A 153 -6.24 -13.87 -21.46
CA ASP A 153 -7.61 -13.42 -21.26
C ASP A 153 -8.17 -14.14 -20.04
N VAL A 154 -8.06 -13.50 -18.87
CA VAL A 154 -8.37 -14.08 -17.58
C VAL A 154 -9.20 -13.10 -16.76
N TRP A 155 -10.20 -13.61 -16.07
CA TRP A 155 -10.89 -12.91 -15.01
C TRP A 155 -10.73 -13.65 -13.69
N VAL A 156 -10.73 -12.92 -12.60
CA VAL A 156 -10.54 -13.44 -11.25
C VAL A 156 -11.73 -13.01 -10.41
N ASP A 157 -12.46 -13.97 -9.91
CA ASP A 157 -13.58 -13.77 -8.99
C ASP A 157 -13.08 -13.67 -7.55
N ASP A 158 -13.79 -12.88 -6.72
CA ASP A 158 -13.52 -12.71 -5.28
C ASP A 158 -12.03 -12.35 -5.03
N ILE A 159 -11.50 -11.41 -5.81
CA ILE A 159 -10.09 -11.04 -5.71
C ILE A 159 -9.82 -10.17 -4.48
N SER A 160 -8.74 -10.49 -3.76
CA SER A 160 -8.18 -9.60 -2.74
C SER A 160 -6.76 -9.22 -3.08
N ILE A 161 -6.41 -7.94 -2.88
CA ILE A 161 -5.07 -7.38 -3.09
C ILE A 161 -4.70 -6.62 -1.82
N ASN A 162 -3.66 -7.06 -1.10
CA ASN A 162 -3.26 -6.46 0.17
C ASN A 162 -4.44 -6.26 1.14
N ASP A 163 -5.28 -7.32 1.28
CA ASP A 163 -6.49 -7.37 2.12
C ASP A 163 -7.69 -6.52 1.64
N LEU A 164 -7.54 -5.74 0.58
CA LEU A 164 -8.66 -5.07 -0.08
C LEU A 164 -9.41 -6.06 -0.98
N LYS A 165 -10.73 -6.09 -0.85
CA LYS A 165 -11.59 -7.04 -1.56
C LYS A 165 -12.31 -6.36 -2.73
N TYR A 166 -12.31 -7.07 -3.85
CA TYR A 166 -13.03 -6.71 -5.06
C TYR A 166 -13.80 -7.93 -5.56
N GLU A 167 -14.93 -7.71 -6.21
CA GLU A 167 -15.73 -8.83 -6.73
C GLU A 167 -15.13 -9.45 -7.98
N GLU A 168 -14.48 -8.64 -8.82
CA GLU A 168 -13.87 -9.14 -10.04
C GLU A 168 -12.64 -8.33 -10.48
N MET A 169 -11.67 -9.03 -11.03
CA MET A 169 -10.61 -8.45 -11.86
C MET A 169 -10.66 -9.07 -13.24
N LYS A 170 -10.66 -8.25 -14.28
CA LYS A 170 -10.44 -8.67 -15.65
C LYS A 170 -9.02 -8.32 -16.06
N PHE A 171 -8.33 -9.27 -16.65
CA PHE A 171 -7.00 -9.07 -17.19
C PHE A 171 -6.93 -9.61 -18.61
N LYS A 172 -6.85 -8.69 -19.58
CA LYS A 172 -6.57 -9.02 -20.96
C LYS A 172 -5.33 -8.29 -21.43
N GLY A 173 -4.39 -9.05 -21.98
CA GLY A 173 -3.13 -8.49 -22.45
C GLY A 173 -2.34 -9.48 -23.28
N HIS A 174 -1.28 -9.00 -23.90
CA HIS A 174 -0.40 -9.87 -24.67
C HIS A 174 1.07 -9.43 -24.59
N LEU A 175 1.94 -10.41 -24.72
CA LEU A 175 3.38 -10.21 -24.84
C LEU A 175 3.80 -10.52 -26.27
N GLN A 176 4.30 -9.53 -27.00
CA GLN A 176 4.85 -9.69 -28.34
C GLN A 176 6.17 -8.92 -28.47
N ASP A 177 7.19 -9.52 -29.07
CA ASP A 177 8.51 -8.92 -29.31
C ASP A 177 9.14 -8.32 -28.03
N LYS A 178 8.93 -8.97 -26.88
CA LYS A 178 9.34 -8.52 -25.53
C LYS A 178 8.59 -7.27 -25.02
N VAL A 179 7.55 -6.83 -25.71
CA VAL A 179 6.67 -5.75 -25.25
C VAL A 179 5.40 -6.38 -24.67
N TRP A 180 5.12 -6.07 -23.41
CA TRP A 180 3.87 -6.41 -22.77
C TRP A 180 2.83 -5.32 -23.02
N TYR A 181 1.67 -5.68 -23.55
CA TYR A 181 0.53 -4.80 -23.79
C TYR A 181 -0.59 -5.11 -22.79
N PHE A 182 -1.13 -4.10 -22.15
CA PHE A 182 -2.31 -4.15 -21.29
C PHE A 182 -3.53 -3.71 -22.10
N ASP A 183 -4.28 -4.67 -22.66
CA ASP A 183 -5.35 -4.39 -23.62
C ASP A 183 -6.66 -4.00 -22.93
N ASP A 184 -7.05 -4.71 -21.85
CA ASP A 184 -8.23 -4.42 -21.02
C ASP A 184 -8.01 -4.98 -19.61
N VAL A 185 -7.47 -4.14 -18.73
CA VAL A 185 -7.26 -4.51 -17.33
C VAL A 185 -8.16 -3.67 -16.45
N LYS A 186 -9.05 -4.33 -15.72
CA LYS A 186 -10.02 -3.70 -14.83
C LYS A 186 -10.12 -4.42 -13.50
N LEU A 187 -10.26 -3.65 -12.44
CA LEU A 187 -10.55 -4.11 -11.11
C LEU A 187 -11.88 -3.49 -10.68
N MET A 188 -12.85 -4.31 -10.26
CA MET A 188 -14.23 -3.89 -9.99
C MET A 188 -14.63 -4.24 -8.56
N GLU A 189 -15.12 -3.26 -7.83
CA GLU A 189 -15.63 -3.45 -6.46
C GLU A 189 -16.93 -4.24 -6.45
N THR A 190 -17.77 -4.05 -7.46
CA THR A 190 -19.00 -4.80 -7.66
C THR A 190 -19.21 -5.15 -9.14
N LYS A 191 -19.71 -6.35 -9.45
CA LYS A 191 -19.98 -6.80 -10.81
C LYS A 191 -21.24 -6.15 -11.43
N ASP A 192 -22.19 -5.80 -10.57
CA ASP A 192 -23.49 -5.28 -11.00
C ASP A 192 -23.46 -3.79 -11.36
N VAL A 193 -22.39 -3.08 -10.99
CA VAL A 193 -22.23 -1.64 -11.21
C VAL A 193 -21.05 -1.40 -12.14
N THR A 194 -21.34 -1.07 -13.40
CA THR A 194 -20.33 -0.95 -14.46
C THR A 194 -19.76 0.46 -14.63
N ASP A 195 -20.22 1.43 -13.85
CA ASP A 195 -19.84 2.85 -13.94
C ASP A 195 -19.23 3.42 -12.64
N LYS A 196 -19.09 2.58 -11.59
CA LYS A 196 -18.54 2.97 -10.29
C LYS A 196 -17.68 1.87 -9.69
N GLY A 197 -16.76 2.24 -8.78
CA GLY A 197 -15.90 1.29 -8.12
C GLY A 197 -14.95 0.57 -9.07
N ILE A 198 -14.51 1.27 -10.13
CA ILE A 198 -13.68 0.70 -11.19
C ILE A 198 -12.30 1.34 -11.17
N VAL A 199 -11.29 0.48 -11.25
CA VAL A 199 -9.91 0.88 -11.59
C VAL A 199 -9.52 0.21 -12.89
N ALA A 200 -9.02 0.98 -13.84
CA ALA A 200 -8.60 0.49 -15.15
C ALA A 200 -7.15 0.86 -15.44
N VAL A 201 -6.44 -0.04 -16.11
CA VAL A 201 -5.05 0.18 -16.55
C VAL A 201 -4.93 -0.23 -18.01
N GLY A 202 -4.26 0.60 -18.82
CA GLY A 202 -3.94 0.33 -20.20
C GLY A 202 -2.52 0.77 -20.56
N GLY A 203 -2.04 0.34 -21.73
CA GLY A 203 -0.74 0.75 -22.24
C GLY A 203 0.23 -0.39 -22.48
N LYS A 204 1.54 -0.14 -22.35
CA LYS A 204 2.58 -1.12 -22.66
C LYS A 204 3.86 -0.93 -21.85
N VAL A 205 4.61 -2.03 -21.70
CA VAL A 205 5.95 -2.07 -21.09
C VAL A 205 6.89 -2.91 -21.96
N ASP A 206 7.99 -2.31 -22.42
CA ASP A 206 9.06 -3.01 -23.14
C ASP A 206 10.00 -3.67 -22.11
N LEU A 207 9.95 -4.99 -22.03
CA LEU A 207 10.74 -5.79 -21.09
C LEU A 207 12.24 -5.83 -21.42
N ALA A 208 12.63 -5.45 -22.66
CA ALA A 208 14.03 -5.46 -23.07
C ALA A 208 14.81 -4.24 -22.55
N ASN A 209 14.18 -3.09 -22.48
CA ASN A 209 14.81 -1.83 -22.09
C ASN A 209 14.10 -1.13 -20.91
N GLY A 210 12.99 -1.69 -20.45
CA GLY A 210 12.20 -1.16 -19.35
C GLY A 210 11.38 0.09 -19.71
N LYS A 211 11.25 0.47 -20.98
CA LYS A 211 10.39 1.59 -21.38
C LYS A 211 8.93 1.28 -21.10
N LEU A 212 8.22 2.29 -20.62
CA LEU A 212 6.79 2.19 -20.31
C LEU A 212 6.00 3.35 -20.94
N GLU A 213 4.77 3.05 -21.28
CA GLU A 213 3.71 3.99 -21.64
C GLU A 213 2.43 3.42 -21.01
N LEU A 214 2.00 3.95 -19.86
CA LEU A 214 0.87 3.44 -19.10
C LEU A 214 -0.13 4.55 -18.81
N GLU A 215 -1.40 4.18 -18.83
CA GLU A 215 -2.50 5.01 -18.36
C GLU A 215 -3.27 4.23 -17.31
N ALA A 216 -3.63 4.90 -16.22
CA ALA A 216 -4.48 4.34 -15.19
C ALA A 216 -5.59 5.32 -14.84
N GLY A 217 -6.78 4.79 -14.64
CA GLY A 217 -7.94 5.57 -14.22
C GLY A 217 -8.72 4.87 -13.13
N ALA A 218 -9.38 5.65 -12.28
CA ALA A 218 -10.32 5.18 -11.29
C ALA A 218 -11.60 6.03 -11.33
N VAL A 219 -12.75 5.40 -11.14
CA VAL A 219 -14.06 6.05 -11.09
C VAL A 219 -14.80 5.59 -9.85
N ASP A 220 -15.04 6.52 -8.94
CA ASP A 220 -15.71 6.30 -7.64
C ASP A 220 -15.17 5.06 -6.90
N ALA A 221 -13.87 4.81 -7.01
CA ALA A 221 -13.19 3.64 -6.43
C ALA A 221 -12.75 3.91 -4.97
N ASN A 222 -12.45 2.83 -4.24
CA ASN A 222 -11.96 2.93 -2.88
C ASN A 222 -10.51 3.50 -2.84
N PRO A 223 -10.27 4.67 -2.24
CA PRO A 223 -8.94 5.27 -2.19
C PRO A 223 -7.93 4.47 -1.35
N ALA A 224 -8.39 3.53 -0.52
CA ALA A 224 -7.50 2.63 0.23
C ALA A 224 -6.57 1.81 -0.69
N LEU A 225 -6.94 1.61 -1.97
CA LEU A 225 -6.08 0.97 -2.96
C LEU A 225 -4.75 1.71 -3.14
N VAL A 226 -4.76 3.04 -3.08
CA VAL A 226 -3.53 3.85 -3.22
C VAL A 226 -2.63 3.69 -2.01
N THR A 227 -3.20 3.63 -0.81
CA THR A 227 -2.44 3.52 0.45
C THR A 227 -2.02 2.10 0.79
N ALA A 228 -2.68 1.08 0.24
CA ALA A 228 -2.38 -0.34 0.48
C ALA A 228 -0.98 -0.77 0.06
N PHE A 229 -0.32 0.00 -0.81
CA PHE A 229 1.05 -0.26 -1.26
C PHE A 229 2.10 0.58 -0.51
N MET A 230 1.68 1.41 0.45
CA MET A 230 2.60 2.16 1.30
C MET A 230 3.17 1.28 2.42
N SER A 231 4.39 1.58 2.86
CA SER A 231 5.04 0.86 3.98
C SER A 231 4.25 1.00 5.29
N ASP A 232 3.64 2.17 5.52
CA ASP A 232 2.75 2.46 6.63
C ASP A 232 1.41 2.95 6.06
N PRO A 233 0.46 2.05 5.79
CA PRO A 233 -0.81 2.42 5.18
C PRO A 233 -1.63 3.31 6.12
N VAL A 234 -2.09 4.44 5.58
CA VAL A 234 -3.01 5.35 6.27
C VAL A 234 -4.43 4.97 5.90
N GLU A 235 -5.32 4.91 6.89
CA GLU A 235 -6.73 4.67 6.62
C GLU A 235 -7.32 5.85 5.86
N VAL A 236 -7.79 5.59 4.64
CA VAL A 236 -8.43 6.56 3.75
C VAL A 236 -9.75 5.99 3.27
N THR A 237 -10.81 6.80 3.29
CA THR A 237 -12.14 6.46 2.76
C THR A 237 -12.63 7.52 1.80
N GLY A 238 -13.68 7.22 1.04
CA GLY A 238 -14.33 8.15 0.11
C GLY A 238 -14.46 7.57 -1.28
N ASP A 239 -14.87 8.41 -2.23
CA ASP A 239 -15.07 8.07 -3.64
C ASP A 239 -13.90 8.63 -4.45
N LEU A 240 -12.96 7.76 -4.88
CA LEU A 240 -11.75 8.13 -5.62
C LEU A 240 -12.04 8.22 -7.12
N ASN A 241 -11.78 9.38 -7.69
CA ASN A 241 -11.64 9.58 -9.12
C ASN A 241 -10.18 9.95 -9.44
N MET A 242 -9.56 9.22 -10.34
CA MET A 242 -8.13 9.38 -10.65
C MET A 242 -7.87 9.17 -12.13
N PHE A 243 -6.93 9.92 -12.67
CA PHE A 243 -6.33 9.68 -13.97
C PHE A 243 -4.82 9.91 -13.88
N VAL A 244 -4.04 8.96 -14.37
CA VAL A 244 -2.57 8.99 -14.33
C VAL A 244 -2.04 8.52 -15.68
N GLN A 245 -1.07 9.26 -16.22
CA GLN A 245 -0.29 8.87 -17.39
C GLN A 245 1.18 8.78 -17.01
N LEU A 246 1.78 7.64 -17.32
CA LEU A 246 3.20 7.37 -17.04
C LEU A 246 3.93 7.03 -18.34
N HIS A 247 5.14 7.55 -18.48
CA HIS A 247 6.06 7.27 -19.58
C HIS A 247 7.49 7.18 -19.03
N GLY A 248 8.49 7.04 -19.90
CA GLY A 248 9.87 6.91 -19.47
C GLY A 248 10.29 5.46 -19.28
N THR A 249 10.86 5.11 -18.15
CA THR A 249 11.29 3.74 -17.86
C THR A 249 10.83 3.27 -16.48
N LEU A 250 10.80 1.94 -16.24
CA LEU A 250 10.51 1.35 -14.92
C LEU A 250 11.45 1.85 -13.81
N LYS A 251 12.69 2.25 -14.19
CA LYS A 251 13.67 2.78 -13.23
C LYS A 251 13.51 4.27 -12.99
N ASP A 252 13.10 4.99 -14.01
CA ASP A 252 12.94 6.44 -13.98
C ASP A 252 11.60 6.77 -14.69
N PRO A 253 10.48 6.58 -14.01
CA PRO A 253 9.17 6.90 -14.54
C PRO A 253 8.94 8.41 -14.50
N GLU A 254 8.33 8.92 -15.57
CA GLU A 254 7.86 10.29 -15.69
C GLU A 254 6.37 10.28 -15.95
N GLY A 255 5.66 11.34 -15.59
CA GLY A 255 4.24 11.42 -15.89
C GLY A 255 3.51 12.53 -15.17
N ASN A 256 2.20 12.48 -15.30
CA ASN A 256 1.29 13.40 -14.65
C ASN A 256 0.01 12.67 -14.22
N GLY A 257 -0.70 13.28 -13.29
CA GLY A 257 -1.95 12.73 -12.82
C GLY A 257 -2.83 13.77 -12.13
N SER A 258 -4.10 13.45 -12.09
CA SER A 258 -5.11 14.14 -11.28
C SER A 258 -5.80 13.16 -10.35
N VAL A 259 -6.08 13.61 -9.15
CA VAL A 259 -6.79 12.85 -8.12
C VAL A 259 -7.90 13.71 -7.56
N GLU A 260 -9.09 13.15 -7.42
CA GLU A 260 -10.22 13.71 -6.70
C GLU A 260 -10.76 12.65 -5.74
N VAL A 261 -10.95 13.00 -4.47
CA VAL A 261 -11.63 12.15 -3.49
C VAL A 261 -12.80 12.92 -2.91
N LYS A 262 -14.00 12.41 -3.04
CA LYS A 262 -15.24 13.00 -2.48
C LYS A 262 -15.68 12.24 -1.24
N ASN A 263 -16.34 12.98 -0.34
CA ASN A 263 -16.93 12.42 0.90
C ASN A 263 -15.92 11.57 1.68
N GLY A 264 -14.67 12.03 1.73
CA GLY A 264 -13.56 11.24 2.22
C GLY A 264 -13.24 11.42 3.69
N SER A 265 -12.37 10.53 4.18
CA SER A 265 -11.68 10.72 5.46
C SER A 265 -10.23 10.23 5.37
N VAL A 266 -9.35 10.86 6.15
CA VAL A 266 -7.97 10.41 6.37
C VAL A 266 -7.78 10.27 7.87
N ALA A 267 -7.38 9.08 8.33
CA ALA A 267 -7.21 8.75 9.74
C ALA A 267 -8.44 9.16 10.60
N GLY A 268 -9.66 8.95 10.07
CA GLY A 268 -10.92 9.27 10.74
C GLY A 268 -11.33 10.74 10.66
N ILE A 269 -10.55 11.64 10.03
CA ILE A 269 -10.90 13.03 9.82
C ILE A 269 -11.59 13.19 8.47
N GLY A 270 -12.89 13.48 8.50
CA GLY A 270 -13.69 13.66 7.31
C GLY A 270 -13.45 14.98 6.58
N PHE A 271 -13.52 14.94 5.25
CA PHE A 271 -13.52 16.09 4.34
C PHE A 271 -14.60 15.92 3.26
N ASP A 272 -15.00 17.02 2.62
CA ASP A 272 -16.01 16.97 1.57
C ASP A 272 -15.40 16.63 0.22
N ASP A 273 -14.31 17.29 -0.11
CA ASP A 273 -13.53 17.02 -1.31
C ASP A 273 -12.02 17.27 -1.12
N PHE A 274 -11.24 16.42 -1.77
CA PHE A 274 -9.80 16.59 -1.97
C PHE A 274 -9.51 16.51 -3.46
N THR A 275 -8.75 17.46 -3.99
CA THR A 275 -8.28 17.43 -5.38
C THR A 275 -6.79 17.66 -5.42
N ALA A 276 -6.09 16.95 -6.31
CA ALA A 276 -4.67 17.17 -6.53
C ALA A 276 -4.30 17.02 -8.02
N MET A 277 -3.37 17.85 -8.45
CA MET A 277 -2.67 17.74 -9.74
C MET A 277 -1.19 17.49 -9.45
N LEU A 278 -0.69 16.42 -10.04
CA LEU A 278 0.62 15.86 -9.73
C LEU A 278 1.44 15.71 -11.01
N SER A 279 2.73 15.90 -10.92
CA SER A 279 3.68 15.51 -11.97
C SER A 279 4.86 14.75 -11.34
N LEU A 280 5.39 13.80 -12.08
CA LEU A 280 6.46 12.92 -11.66
C LEU A 280 7.62 13.03 -12.64
N ALA A 281 8.80 13.35 -12.16
CA ALA A 281 10.03 13.35 -12.93
C ALA A 281 11.27 13.31 -12.01
N ASN A 282 12.36 12.68 -12.46
CA ASN A 282 13.64 12.66 -11.74
C ASN A 282 13.50 12.14 -10.29
N ASP A 283 12.73 11.08 -10.09
CA ASP A 283 12.49 10.48 -8.78
C ASP A 283 11.80 11.40 -7.75
N ASN A 284 11.12 12.44 -8.26
CA ASN A 284 10.44 13.46 -7.47
C ASN A 284 8.99 13.62 -7.91
N LEU A 285 8.08 13.54 -6.94
CA LEU A 285 6.66 13.83 -7.12
C LEU A 285 6.42 15.32 -6.82
N LYS A 286 6.06 16.08 -7.82
CA LYS A 286 5.68 17.47 -7.67
C LYS A 286 4.19 17.59 -7.49
N ILE A 287 3.77 18.20 -6.41
CA ILE A 287 2.41 18.64 -6.16
C ILE A 287 2.25 19.99 -6.84
N GLU A 288 1.67 20.01 -8.04
CA GLU A 288 1.40 21.28 -8.75
C GLU A 288 0.36 22.09 -7.99
N GLN A 289 -0.66 21.40 -7.51
CA GLN A 289 -1.69 21.94 -6.65
C GLN A 289 -2.40 20.80 -5.93
N ALA A 290 -2.65 20.94 -4.64
CA ALA A 290 -3.59 20.13 -3.90
C ALA A 290 -4.52 21.03 -3.10
N MET A 291 -5.79 20.66 -3.02
CA MET A 291 -6.83 21.40 -2.29
C MET A 291 -7.67 20.43 -1.49
N LEU A 292 -7.94 20.78 -0.25
CA LEU A 292 -8.83 20.06 0.65
C LEU A 292 -9.90 21.01 1.15
N ASN A 293 -11.17 20.63 1.05
CA ASN A 293 -12.30 21.39 1.51
C ASN A 293 -13.13 20.57 2.50
N LYS A 294 -13.61 21.25 3.55
CA LYS A 294 -14.59 20.73 4.50
C LYS A 294 -15.47 21.86 5.00
N ASP A 295 -16.73 21.89 4.59
CA ASP A 295 -17.66 22.98 4.88
C ASP A 295 -17.05 24.34 4.43
N ILE A 296 -16.81 25.26 5.37
CA ILE A 296 -16.15 26.57 5.14
C ILE A 296 -14.61 26.48 5.20
N TYR A 297 -14.06 25.37 5.64
CA TYR A 297 -12.61 25.19 5.86
C TYR A 297 -11.90 24.79 4.58
N LYS A 298 -10.74 25.41 4.32
CA LYS A 298 -9.92 25.16 3.14
C LYS A 298 -8.44 25.02 3.50
N ALA A 299 -7.79 24.10 2.85
CA ALA A 299 -6.33 23.99 2.86
C ALA A 299 -5.84 23.74 1.44
N SER A 300 -4.68 24.28 1.11
CA SER A 300 -4.03 23.97 -0.17
C SER A 300 -2.54 23.70 0.04
N ALA A 301 -1.98 22.87 -0.84
CA ALA A 301 -0.57 22.53 -0.82
C ALA A 301 0.01 22.52 -2.24
N TYR A 302 1.30 22.83 -2.34
CA TYR A 302 2.11 22.68 -3.55
C TYR A 302 3.57 22.47 -3.16
N GLY A 303 4.35 21.86 -4.06
CA GLY A 303 5.78 21.65 -3.79
C GLY A 303 6.27 20.28 -4.25
N ASP A 304 7.39 19.88 -3.73
CA ASP A 304 8.15 18.72 -4.18
C ASP A 304 8.30 17.68 -3.06
N VAL A 305 8.05 16.42 -3.41
CA VAL A 305 8.14 15.26 -2.50
C VAL A 305 8.97 14.17 -3.17
N PRO A 306 10.13 13.79 -2.60
CA PRO A 306 10.91 12.67 -3.14
C PRO A 306 10.12 11.36 -3.14
N LEU A 307 10.22 10.57 -4.21
CA LEU A 307 9.59 9.25 -4.26
C LEU A 307 10.08 8.28 -3.18
N ASP A 308 11.26 8.54 -2.63
CA ASP A 308 11.81 7.78 -1.50
C ASP A 308 10.92 7.81 -0.25
N LEU A 309 10.00 8.79 -0.14
CA LEU A 309 8.98 8.82 0.91
C LEU A 309 8.08 7.58 0.88
N PHE A 310 7.82 7.05 -0.31
CA PHE A 310 6.92 5.92 -0.54
C PHE A 310 7.64 4.57 -0.60
N ARG A 311 8.99 4.57 -0.51
CA ARG A 311 9.83 3.36 -0.55
C ARG A 311 10.18 2.88 0.85
N SER A 312 10.34 1.56 0.99
CA SER A 312 10.94 0.99 2.20
C SER A 312 12.39 1.50 2.36
N LYS A 313 12.93 1.47 3.58
CA LYS A 313 14.29 1.96 3.87
C LYS A 313 15.35 1.34 2.98
N GLU A 314 15.19 0.04 2.67
CA GLU A 314 16.12 -0.75 1.86
C GLU A 314 16.04 -0.38 0.37
N GLN A 315 14.92 0.18 -0.08
CA GLN A 315 14.65 0.56 -1.47
C GLN A 315 14.91 2.03 -1.75
N ARG A 316 15.21 2.84 -0.74
CA ARG A 316 15.52 4.26 -0.92
C ARG A 316 16.79 4.45 -1.73
N ARG A 317 16.74 5.37 -2.68
CA ARG A 317 17.86 5.70 -3.57
C ARG A 317 18.71 6.84 -3.04
N ASP A 318 18.10 7.84 -2.44
CA ASP A 318 18.76 9.00 -1.84
C ASP A 318 18.17 9.31 -0.46
N PRO A 319 18.81 8.86 0.63
CA PRO A 319 18.36 9.15 1.99
C PRO A 319 18.43 10.64 2.36
N ASN A 320 19.15 11.45 1.58
CA ASN A 320 19.29 12.90 1.78
C ASN A 320 18.35 13.72 0.88
N ALA A 321 17.45 13.06 0.14
CA ALA A 321 16.48 13.75 -0.71
C ALA A 321 15.62 14.71 0.14
N GLN A 322 15.53 15.98 -0.32
CA GLN A 322 14.87 17.07 0.41
C GLN A 322 13.42 17.20 -0.04
N MET A 323 12.48 17.18 0.90
CA MET A 323 11.12 17.64 0.63
C MET A 323 11.02 19.16 0.70
N ASN A 324 10.07 19.73 -0.04
CA ASN A 324 9.79 21.15 -0.06
C ASN A 324 8.31 21.38 -0.39
N VAL A 325 7.45 21.28 0.62
CA VAL A 325 6.01 21.41 0.44
C VAL A 325 5.52 22.64 1.20
N GLN A 326 4.85 23.54 0.49
CA GLN A 326 4.16 24.69 1.05
C GLN A 326 2.68 24.32 1.31
N LEU A 327 2.23 24.50 2.53
CA LEU A 327 0.85 24.34 2.97
C LEU A 327 0.27 25.70 3.32
N ASN A 328 -0.87 26.04 2.73
CA ASN A 328 -1.64 27.22 3.05
C ASN A 328 -2.93 26.80 3.76
N LEU A 329 -3.20 27.40 4.91
CA LEU A 329 -4.40 27.21 5.71
C LEU A 329 -5.26 28.43 5.58
N ASP A 330 -6.43 28.31 4.97
CA ASP A 330 -7.43 29.33 4.88
C ASP A 330 -8.70 28.80 5.53
N ASN A 331 -8.94 29.22 6.76
CA ASN A 331 -9.96 28.63 7.62
C ASN A 331 -9.82 27.11 7.76
N ALA A 332 -8.60 26.58 7.86
CA ALA A 332 -8.41 25.15 8.07
C ALA A 332 -8.94 24.73 9.45
N ARG A 333 -9.47 23.52 9.53
CA ARG A 333 -10.09 23.03 10.76
C ARG A 333 -9.04 22.56 11.77
N LEU A 334 -9.16 23.01 13.02
CA LEU A 334 -8.28 22.59 14.12
C LEU A 334 -8.29 21.07 14.37
N GLY A 335 -9.30 20.38 13.86
CA GLY A 335 -9.42 18.91 13.90
C GLY A 335 -8.24 18.16 13.29
N ILE A 336 -7.46 18.77 12.39
CA ILE A 336 -6.23 18.19 11.85
C ILE A 336 -5.20 17.80 12.94
N LEU A 337 -5.28 18.43 14.10
CA LEU A 337 -4.42 18.11 15.24
C LEU A 337 -4.61 16.68 15.75
N GLN A 338 -5.76 16.04 15.52
CA GLN A 338 -5.99 14.63 15.86
C GLN A 338 -5.06 13.68 15.07
N VAL A 339 -4.72 14.04 13.82
CA VAL A 339 -3.78 13.27 12.99
C VAL A 339 -2.34 13.45 13.47
N ILE A 340 -2.00 14.67 13.88
CA ILE A 340 -0.62 15.04 14.24
C ILE A 340 -0.29 14.57 15.66
N SER A 341 -1.28 14.57 16.56
CA SER A 341 -1.06 14.22 17.97
C SER A 341 -2.09 13.22 18.49
N PRO A 342 -1.66 12.00 18.88
CA PRO A 342 -2.55 10.99 19.45
C PRO A 342 -3.17 11.41 20.80
N MET A 343 -2.68 12.46 21.42
CA MET A 343 -3.20 13.03 22.68
C MET A 343 -4.46 13.85 22.46
N VAL A 344 -4.70 14.38 21.25
CA VAL A 344 -5.88 15.17 20.92
C VAL A 344 -7.05 14.23 20.65
N GLU A 345 -8.15 14.40 21.37
CA GLU A 345 -9.39 13.66 21.18
C GLU A 345 -10.23 14.28 20.07
N TRP A 346 -10.37 15.60 20.09
CA TRP A 346 -10.97 16.38 19.02
C TRP A 346 -10.57 17.87 19.10
N GLY A 347 -10.68 18.56 17.97
CA GLY A 347 -10.46 20.01 17.86
C GLY A 347 -11.45 20.65 16.90
N VAL A 348 -11.95 21.84 17.28
CA VAL A 348 -12.88 22.66 16.49
C VAL A 348 -12.38 24.09 16.50
N GLY A 349 -12.48 24.79 15.39
CA GLY A 349 -12.07 26.18 15.24
C GLY A 349 -11.30 26.41 13.95
N GLU A 350 -11.19 27.65 13.57
CA GLU A 350 -10.51 28.10 12.37
C GLU A 350 -9.01 28.23 12.61
N THR A 351 -8.22 27.89 11.60
CA THR A 351 -6.78 28.14 11.57
C THR A 351 -6.42 28.86 10.29
N GLN A 352 -5.52 29.83 10.39
CA GLN A 352 -5.03 30.61 9.25
C GLN A 352 -3.51 30.65 9.29
N GLY A 353 -2.87 30.47 8.14
CA GLY A 353 -1.42 30.55 8.10
C GLY A 353 -0.78 29.83 6.93
N GLN A 354 0.52 29.86 6.93
CA GLN A 354 1.36 29.18 5.94
C GLN A 354 2.42 28.38 6.66
N VAL A 355 2.57 27.14 6.24
CA VAL A 355 3.56 26.21 6.78
C VAL A 355 4.33 25.59 5.63
N LYS A 356 5.65 25.62 5.73
CA LYS A 356 6.56 24.97 4.81
C LYS A 356 7.15 23.71 5.47
N LEU A 357 6.94 22.58 4.86
CA LEU A 357 7.64 21.32 5.18
C LEU A 357 8.91 21.24 4.34
N ALA A 358 10.04 21.03 4.98
CA ALA A 358 11.35 20.96 4.37
C ALA A 358 12.20 19.87 5.02
N GLY A 359 13.46 19.70 4.59
CA GLY A 359 14.37 18.71 5.14
C GLY A 359 14.19 17.34 4.52
N THR A 360 14.82 16.34 5.14
CA THR A 360 14.76 14.94 4.69
C THR A 360 13.61 14.19 5.37
N LEU A 361 13.38 12.96 4.95
CA LEU A 361 12.43 12.05 5.63
C LEU A 361 12.82 11.74 7.07
N GLU A 362 14.11 11.66 7.33
CA GLU A 362 14.61 11.33 8.66
C GLU A 362 14.67 12.57 9.57
N GLU A 363 14.91 13.75 8.97
CA GLU A 363 14.95 15.03 9.66
C GLU A 363 14.02 16.04 8.99
N PRO A 364 12.69 15.88 9.09
CA PRO A 364 11.75 16.86 8.57
C PRO A 364 11.79 18.14 9.41
N LEU A 365 11.81 19.26 8.69
CA LEU A 365 11.82 20.60 9.26
C LEU A 365 10.54 21.34 8.88
N VAL A 366 10.01 22.10 9.81
CA VAL A 366 8.78 22.88 9.61
C VAL A 366 9.07 24.35 9.83
N TYR A 367 8.62 25.20 8.91
CA TYR A 367 8.78 26.65 8.98
C TYR A 367 7.45 27.35 8.73
N GLY A 368 7.26 28.54 9.28
CA GLY A 368 6.09 29.36 9.03
C GLY A 368 5.30 29.71 10.28
N ALA A 369 4.06 30.12 10.09
CA ALA A 369 3.21 30.51 11.19
C ALA A 369 1.73 30.12 10.95
N VAL A 370 1.05 29.81 12.03
CA VAL A 370 -0.39 29.50 12.06
C VAL A 370 -1.04 30.28 13.19
N LYS A 371 -2.17 30.94 12.90
CA LYS A 371 -3.00 31.62 13.88
C LYS A 371 -4.25 30.82 14.16
N ILE A 372 -4.62 30.76 15.42
CA ILE A 372 -5.89 30.20 15.88
C ILE A 372 -6.64 31.38 16.52
N PRO A 373 -7.57 32.04 15.81
CA PRO A 373 -8.30 33.21 16.33
C PRO A 373 -9.37 32.83 17.35
N ASP A 374 -9.96 31.64 17.22
CA ASP A 374 -10.89 31.06 18.18
C ASP A 374 -10.99 29.57 17.95
N GLY A 375 -10.77 28.79 19.00
CA GLY A 375 -10.79 27.35 18.91
C GLY A 375 -11.21 26.67 20.20
N SER A 376 -11.50 25.37 20.08
CA SER A 376 -11.72 24.48 21.22
C SER A 376 -10.99 23.18 21.00
N LEU A 377 -10.38 22.64 22.06
CA LEU A 377 -9.64 21.38 22.05
C LEU A 377 -10.06 20.51 23.22
N LYS A 378 -10.09 19.22 22.95
CA LYS A 378 -10.25 18.18 23.95
C LYS A 378 -9.06 17.23 23.86
N PHE A 379 -8.42 17.00 24.99
CA PHE A 379 -7.37 16.01 25.11
C PHE A 379 -7.90 14.71 25.72
N LYS A 380 -7.37 13.58 25.30
CA LYS A 380 -7.57 12.29 25.97
C LYS A 380 -7.09 12.42 27.41
N HIS A 381 -7.77 11.80 28.35
CA HIS A 381 -7.45 11.85 29.79
C HIS A 381 -7.64 13.22 30.48
N VAL A 382 -8.10 14.24 29.75
CA VAL A 382 -8.51 15.51 30.33
C VAL A 382 -10.00 15.72 30.08
N GLN A 383 -10.80 15.71 31.14
CA GLN A 383 -12.26 15.80 31.03
C GLN A 383 -12.73 17.22 30.69
N THR A 384 -11.98 18.25 31.12
CA THR A 384 -12.27 19.64 30.82
C THR A 384 -11.92 19.96 29.39
N VAL A 385 -12.87 20.57 28.67
CA VAL A 385 -12.66 21.14 27.35
C VAL A 385 -11.92 22.47 27.48
N ILE A 386 -10.94 22.71 26.61
CA ILE A 386 -10.28 24.00 26.48
C ILE A 386 -11.05 24.78 25.43
N GLU A 387 -11.62 25.92 25.80
CA GLU A 387 -12.49 26.73 24.94
C GLU A 387 -11.89 28.10 24.67
N ASN A 388 -12.36 28.78 23.61
CA ASN A 388 -11.93 30.11 23.22
C ASN A 388 -10.41 30.25 23.16
N ILE A 389 -9.76 29.27 22.48
CA ILE A 389 -8.32 29.26 22.31
C ILE A 389 -7.92 30.31 21.29
N HIS A 390 -7.07 31.25 21.73
CA HIS A 390 -6.36 32.18 20.85
C HIS A 390 -4.88 31.93 20.99
N THR A 391 -4.18 31.75 19.87
CA THR A 391 -2.71 31.60 19.89
C THR A 391 -2.14 31.83 18.51
N ASP A 392 -0.93 32.39 18.48
CA ASP A 392 -0.05 32.44 17.34
C ASP A 392 1.01 31.33 17.49
N ILE A 393 1.12 30.47 16.50
CA ILE A 393 2.06 29.33 16.46
C ILE A 393 3.12 29.65 15.42
N GLU A 394 4.38 29.71 15.82
CA GLU A 394 5.52 29.86 14.91
C GLU A 394 6.35 28.58 14.85
N PHE A 395 6.72 28.19 13.63
CA PHE A 395 7.54 27.02 13.34
C PHE A 395 8.92 27.48 12.86
N GLU A 396 9.97 26.99 13.50
CA GLU A 396 11.36 27.28 13.18
C GLU A 396 12.19 25.99 13.17
N GLY A 397 12.12 25.26 12.06
CA GLY A 397 12.77 23.95 11.91
C GLY A 397 12.19 22.90 12.82
N ASN A 398 12.91 22.48 13.82
CA ASN A 398 12.45 21.50 14.82
C ASN A 398 11.73 22.15 16.02
N LYS A 399 11.65 23.47 16.09
CA LYS A 399 11.06 24.21 17.22
C LYS A 399 9.70 24.78 16.85
N VAL A 400 8.77 24.70 17.78
CA VAL A 400 7.47 25.33 17.70
C VAL A 400 7.36 26.30 18.89
N ALA A 401 7.06 27.55 18.61
CA ALA A 401 6.76 28.55 19.62
C ALA A 401 5.26 28.87 19.61
N LEU A 402 4.63 28.75 20.76
CA LEU A 402 3.25 29.13 21.03
C LEU A 402 3.27 30.51 21.68
N LYS A 403 2.82 31.53 20.97
CA LYS A 403 2.79 32.92 21.45
C LYS A 403 1.35 33.32 21.81
N ASP A 404 1.24 34.21 22.78
CA ASP A 404 -0.02 34.82 23.17
C ASP A 404 -1.17 33.82 23.39
N ILE A 405 -0.84 32.68 24.05
CA ILE A 405 -1.86 31.70 24.39
C ILE A 405 -2.86 32.32 25.33
N SER A 406 -4.15 32.29 25.01
CA SER A 406 -5.24 32.53 25.91
C SER A 406 -6.37 31.56 25.66
N ALA A 407 -6.97 31.04 26.74
CA ALA A 407 -8.09 30.12 26.61
C ALA A 407 -8.92 30.10 27.91
N LYS A 408 -10.15 29.59 27.81
CA LYS A 408 -11.00 29.25 28.94
C LYS A 408 -10.84 27.79 29.33
N LEU A 409 -10.87 27.53 30.62
CA LEU A 409 -10.80 26.20 31.19
C LEU A 409 -11.82 26.06 32.34
N GLY A 410 -12.98 25.50 32.04
CA GLY A 410 -14.13 25.51 32.93
C GLY A 410 -14.64 26.94 33.19
N LYS A 411 -14.68 27.36 34.46
CA LYS A 411 -15.14 28.72 34.85
C LYS A 411 -14.02 29.77 34.86
N GLY A 412 -12.79 29.36 34.67
CA GLY A 412 -11.63 30.23 34.65
C GLY A 412 -10.96 30.33 33.30
N SER A 413 -9.76 30.88 33.29
CA SER A 413 -8.95 31.08 32.08
C SER A 413 -7.47 30.90 32.35
N PHE A 414 -6.71 30.78 31.30
CA PHE A 414 -5.26 30.89 31.36
C PHE A 414 -4.71 31.72 30.18
N LYS A 415 -3.54 32.30 30.40
CA LYS A 415 -2.77 33.04 29.40
C LYS A 415 -1.31 32.71 29.53
N GLY A 416 -0.56 32.77 28.43
CA GLY A 416 0.88 32.55 28.50
C GLY A 416 1.52 32.28 27.16
N SER A 417 2.63 31.55 27.21
CA SER A 417 3.40 31.16 26.02
C SER A 417 4.01 29.78 26.24
N GLY A 418 4.54 29.20 25.17
CA GLY A 418 5.21 27.93 25.30
C GLY A 418 6.13 27.61 24.12
N THR A 419 6.91 26.57 24.28
CA THR A 419 7.77 26.03 23.23
C THR A 419 7.61 24.51 23.20
N TYR A 420 7.73 23.95 22.03
CA TYR A 420 7.66 22.49 21.78
C TYR A 420 8.70 22.09 20.76
N ALA A 421 9.41 20.98 20.97
CA ALA A 421 10.28 20.38 19.97
C ALA A 421 9.51 19.27 19.25
N LEU A 422 9.41 19.37 17.90
CA LEU A 422 8.70 18.38 17.07
C LEU A 422 9.35 17.00 17.16
N ARG A 423 10.66 16.98 17.33
CA ARG A 423 11.45 15.77 17.61
C ARG A 423 12.41 16.06 18.75
N SER A 424 12.36 15.29 19.79
CA SER A 424 13.33 15.34 20.87
C SER A 424 13.48 13.95 21.47
N ASN A 425 14.73 13.47 21.50
CA ASN A 425 15.14 12.40 22.38
C ASN A 425 15.43 12.93 23.80
N GLU A 426 15.25 14.22 24.03
CA GLU A 426 15.58 14.92 25.25
C GLU A 426 14.36 15.01 26.16
N ARG A 427 14.63 15.01 27.46
CA ARG A 427 13.60 15.00 28.50
C ARG A 427 12.79 16.30 28.60
N GLU A 428 13.12 17.34 27.80
CA GLU A 428 12.48 18.67 27.81
C GLU A 428 11.91 19.02 26.41
N ALA A 429 11.00 18.14 25.92
CA ALA A 429 10.39 18.33 24.61
C ALA A 429 9.44 19.53 24.55
N TYR A 430 8.89 19.99 25.68
CA TYR A 430 8.04 21.18 25.76
C TYR A 430 8.16 21.90 27.09
N GLN A 431 7.90 23.22 27.04
CA GLN A 431 7.70 24.07 28.20
C GLN A 431 6.53 25.01 27.92
N LEU A 432 5.60 25.06 28.86
CA LEU A 432 4.48 26.02 28.86
C LEU A 432 4.56 26.86 30.12
N ASP A 433 4.63 28.18 29.97
CA ASP A 433 4.58 29.14 31.05
C ASP A 433 3.24 29.88 30.99
N LEU A 434 2.35 29.60 31.92
CA LEU A 434 0.98 30.02 31.91
C LEU A 434 0.64 30.77 33.21
N VAL A 435 -0.25 31.73 33.11
CA VAL A 435 -0.91 32.37 34.25
C VAL A 435 -2.36 31.91 34.27
N ALA A 436 -2.77 31.22 35.29
CA ALA A 436 -4.12 30.72 35.47
C ALA A 436 -4.92 31.62 36.42
N ASP A 437 -6.12 31.95 36.03
CA ASP A 437 -7.11 32.64 36.86
C ASP A 437 -8.35 31.76 37.01
N ASN A 438 -8.52 31.16 38.17
CA ASN A 438 -9.63 30.28 38.54
C ASN A 438 -9.87 29.13 37.50
N ALA A 439 -8.80 28.67 36.83
CA ALA A 439 -8.86 27.63 35.82
C ALA A 439 -9.26 26.26 36.44
N GLU A 440 -10.32 25.67 35.92
CA GLU A 440 -10.84 24.39 36.41
C GLU A 440 -10.31 23.25 35.54
N ILE A 441 -9.51 22.39 36.11
CA ILE A 441 -8.98 21.18 35.44
C ILE A 441 -9.61 19.92 36.06
N ALA A 442 -10.18 19.08 35.21
CA ALA A 442 -10.54 17.72 35.57
C ALA A 442 -9.82 16.77 34.62
N SER A 443 -8.97 15.94 35.16
CA SER A 443 -8.24 14.88 34.46
C SER A 443 -8.27 13.60 35.28
N ASP A 444 -7.79 12.51 34.70
CA ASP A 444 -7.70 11.20 35.39
C ASP A 444 -6.79 11.26 36.65
N ILE A 445 -5.92 12.28 36.72
CA ILE A 445 -4.92 12.41 37.79
C ILE A 445 -5.29 13.51 38.81
N PHE A 446 -5.97 14.56 38.34
CA PHE A 446 -6.22 15.75 39.17
C PHE A 446 -7.55 16.40 38.79
N THR A 447 -8.29 16.79 39.80
CA THR A 447 -9.48 17.64 39.65
C THR A 447 -9.40 18.80 40.64
N GLY A 448 -9.46 20.02 40.14
CA GLY A 448 -9.38 21.20 41.01
C GLY A 448 -9.34 22.52 40.23
N ARG A 449 -9.18 23.62 41.01
CA ARG A 449 -8.99 24.97 40.48
C ARG A 449 -7.56 25.42 40.70
N ILE A 450 -7.03 26.11 39.70
CA ILE A 450 -5.67 26.62 39.72
C ILE A 450 -5.71 28.15 39.58
N ASN A 451 -4.98 28.81 40.49
CA ASN A 451 -4.70 30.24 40.43
C ASN A 451 -3.20 30.46 40.57
N GLY A 452 -2.63 31.31 39.73
CA GLY A 452 -1.23 31.67 39.80
C GLY A 452 -0.44 31.27 38.56
N ASN A 453 0.89 31.33 38.66
CA ASN A 453 1.81 31.00 37.58
C ASN A 453 2.04 29.50 37.51
N LEU A 454 1.85 28.94 36.32
CA LEU A 454 2.13 27.55 36.02
C LEU A 454 3.34 27.43 35.10
N THR A 455 4.24 26.52 35.41
CA THR A 455 5.24 26.02 34.45
C THR A 455 4.99 24.54 34.27
N VAL A 456 4.70 24.14 33.03
CA VAL A 456 4.43 22.75 32.64
C VAL A 456 5.54 22.25 31.73
N THR A 457 6.20 21.18 32.12
CA THR A 457 7.18 20.48 31.32
C THR A 457 6.87 18.97 31.37
N PRO A 458 7.47 18.12 30.51
CA PRO A 458 7.26 16.65 30.57
C PRO A 458 7.53 16.02 31.91
N GLN A 459 8.36 16.68 32.74
CA GLN A 459 8.86 16.14 34.02
C GLN A 459 8.24 16.81 35.24
N ARG A 460 7.71 18.03 35.09
CA ARG A 460 7.27 18.84 36.24
C ARG A 460 6.04 19.67 35.90
N PHE A 461 5.13 19.66 36.82
CA PHE A 461 4.01 20.58 36.89
C PHE A 461 4.19 21.43 38.15
N ILE A 462 4.56 22.70 37.99
CA ILE A 462 4.86 23.60 39.10
C ILE A 462 3.78 24.71 39.10
N VAL A 463 3.08 24.82 40.23
CA VAL A 463 2.15 25.93 40.49
C VAL A 463 2.81 26.86 41.50
N ARG A 464 2.97 28.13 41.15
CA ARG A 464 3.41 29.19 42.07
C ARG A 464 2.20 30.13 42.34
N PRO A 465 1.67 30.17 43.56
CA PRO A 465 0.59 31.10 43.89
C PRO A 465 1.05 32.55 43.71
N GLU A 466 0.14 33.44 43.29
CA GLU A 466 0.45 34.87 43.24
C GLU A 466 0.93 35.36 44.59
N ALA A 467 1.97 36.21 44.59
CA ALA A 467 2.45 36.85 45.81
C ALA A 467 1.38 37.81 46.35
N GLY A 468 0.63 37.40 47.36
CA GLY A 468 -0.42 38.14 48.01
C GLY A 468 -1.64 37.34 48.48
N SER A 469 -1.82 36.12 48.00
CA SER A 469 -2.85 35.21 48.51
C SER A 469 -2.28 34.22 49.47
N ALA A 470 -2.07 34.61 50.70
CA ALA A 470 -1.77 33.62 51.78
C ALA A 470 -3.04 32.75 51.94
N PRO A 471 -2.93 31.41 51.87
CA PRO A 471 -4.06 30.56 52.15
C PRO A 471 -4.47 30.73 53.64
N PRO A 472 -5.76 30.62 53.90
CA PRO A 472 -6.20 30.67 55.29
C PRO A 472 -5.51 29.54 56.09
N PRO A 473 -5.11 29.81 57.32
CA PRO A 473 -4.37 28.86 58.15
C PRO A 473 -5.24 27.62 58.39
N GLY A 474 -4.84 26.48 57.90
CA GLY A 474 -5.45 25.20 58.23
C GLY A 474 -5.77 24.20 57.11
N LYS A 475 -5.69 24.57 55.81
CA LYS A 475 -5.88 23.60 54.72
C LYS A 475 -4.89 23.82 53.59
N GLY A 476 -3.68 23.30 53.81
CA GLY A 476 -2.73 23.16 52.71
C GLY A 476 -3.22 22.11 51.67
N PRO A 477 -3.01 22.34 50.39
CA PRO A 477 -3.38 21.35 49.37
C PRO A 477 -2.61 20.05 49.59
N ARG A 478 -3.33 18.95 49.81
CA ARG A 478 -2.72 17.63 49.84
C ARG A 478 -2.53 17.19 48.38
N PHE A 479 -1.33 17.34 47.84
CA PHE A 479 -0.93 16.76 46.61
C PHE A 479 -0.53 15.30 46.84
N SER A 480 -1.33 14.35 46.39
CA SER A 480 -0.90 12.97 46.28
C SER A 480 -0.37 12.73 44.87
N TYR A 481 0.94 12.70 44.76
CA TYR A 481 1.63 12.30 43.52
C TYR A 481 1.78 10.77 43.53
N ARG A 482 1.20 10.10 42.54
CA ARG A 482 1.59 8.73 42.18
C ARG A 482 2.41 8.81 40.90
N PRO A 483 3.71 8.45 40.96
CA PRO A 483 4.49 8.34 39.72
C PRO A 483 4.00 7.16 38.90
N LEU A 484 3.68 7.39 37.63
CA LEU A 484 3.51 6.33 36.64
C LEU A 484 4.91 5.76 36.34
N LEU A 485 5.21 4.60 36.91
CA LEU A 485 6.33 3.77 36.53
C LEU A 485 5.92 2.86 35.37
N LYS A 486 6.65 2.99 34.30
CA LYS A 486 6.85 2.22 33.05
C LYS A 486 5.94 2.56 31.89
#